data_71c5977a5cd71fbc13e2921b5d8755d6
#
_entry.id   71c5977a5cd71fbc13e2921b5d8755d6
#
_cell.length_a   1.000
_cell.length_b   1.000
_cell.length_c   1.000
_cell.angle_alpha   90.00
_cell.angle_beta   90.00
_cell.angle_gamma   90.00
#
_symmetry.space_group_name_H-M   'P 1'
#
loop_
_entity.id
_entity.type
_entity.pdbx_description
1 polymer ?
#
loop_
_entity_poly.entity_id
_entity_poly.type
_entity_poly.pdbx_seq_one_letter_code
_entity_poly.pdbx_strand_id
1 'polypeptide(L)'
;LKDIPKHVRDAVVITEDKRFYAHDGIDYFRIFGALARNVKAGSYVQGFSTITMQLARNVFSDRISREKTLLRKLKEARVARAIERRYSKDKILELYLNQVYLGNGAYGVETASQRYFGKSVRDVTVAEAAVLAGLLKGPERYNPRRFADRAIQRRNTVLELMRRGGAISNEDASLAKAYPLQLAERAESGDVAPYFVEWVRKELEEHFGARLYDEGLKVYTTLDVDMQTAAERALEQLASLLRYVL
;
A
#
# COMPACT_ATOMS: atom_id res chain seq x y z
N LEU A 1 16.21 3.41 3.57
CA LEU A 1 16.18 1.98 3.22
C LEU A 1 16.88 1.09 4.26
N LYS A 2 17.88 1.61 4.95
CA LYS A 2 18.64 0.85 5.99
C LYS A 2 17.75 0.36 7.12
N ASP A 3 16.70 1.10 7.45
CA ASP A 3 15.77 0.80 8.54
C ASP A 3 14.64 -0.15 8.14
N ILE A 4 14.53 -0.49 6.86
CA ILE A 4 13.52 -1.42 6.35
C ILE A 4 14.16 -2.80 6.19
N PRO A 5 13.69 -3.82 6.92
CA PRO A 5 14.26 -5.17 6.87
C PRO A 5 14.31 -5.76 5.46
N LYS A 6 15.30 -6.62 5.22
CA LYS A 6 15.49 -7.26 3.91
C LYS A 6 14.24 -8.00 3.44
N HIS A 7 13.60 -8.77 4.32
CA HIS A 7 12.41 -9.55 3.97
C HIS A 7 11.20 -8.67 3.58
N VAL A 8 11.09 -7.43 4.11
CA VAL A 8 10.06 -6.47 3.66
C VAL A 8 10.36 -5.99 2.24
N ARG A 9 11.61 -5.60 1.98
CA ARG A 9 12.06 -5.17 0.65
C ARG A 9 11.88 -6.26 -0.39
N ASP A 10 12.29 -7.48 -0.06
CA ASP A 10 12.16 -8.65 -0.93
C ASP A 10 10.70 -9.00 -1.22
N ALA A 11 9.83 -8.97 -0.19
CA ALA A 11 8.40 -9.21 -0.36
C ALA A 11 7.78 -8.25 -1.37
N VAL A 12 8.12 -6.96 -1.28
CA VAL A 12 7.61 -5.93 -2.20
C VAL A 12 8.18 -6.11 -3.60
N VAL A 13 9.51 -6.24 -3.73
CA VAL A 13 10.19 -6.37 -5.03
C VAL A 13 9.73 -7.64 -5.77
N ILE A 14 9.69 -8.78 -5.09
CA ILE A 14 9.28 -10.04 -5.71
C ILE A 14 7.81 -10.02 -6.14
N THR A 15 6.97 -9.34 -5.37
CA THR A 15 5.53 -9.28 -5.64
C THR A 15 5.19 -8.30 -6.76
N GLU A 16 5.78 -7.10 -6.74
CA GLU A 16 5.44 -6.01 -7.65
C GLU A 16 6.33 -5.98 -8.90
N ASP A 17 7.62 -6.23 -8.72
CA ASP A 17 8.61 -6.02 -9.78
C ASP A 17 9.84 -6.92 -9.61
N LYS A 18 9.67 -8.23 -9.84
CA LYS A 18 10.71 -9.25 -9.61
C LYS A 18 12.06 -8.90 -10.27
N ARG A 19 12.06 -8.14 -11.36
CA ARG A 19 13.26 -7.75 -12.10
C ARG A 19 13.66 -6.30 -11.85
N PHE A 20 13.20 -5.69 -10.75
CA PHE A 20 13.42 -4.29 -10.42
C PHE A 20 14.87 -3.83 -10.61
N TYR A 21 15.82 -4.62 -10.14
CA TYR A 21 17.26 -4.31 -10.25
C TYR A 21 17.88 -4.59 -11.63
N ALA A 22 17.10 -5.16 -12.57
CA ALA A 22 17.60 -5.59 -13.88
C ALA A 22 17.04 -4.77 -15.07
N HIS A 23 16.34 -3.67 -14.81
CA HIS A 23 15.80 -2.79 -15.85
C HIS A 23 15.88 -1.31 -15.45
N ASP A 24 15.78 -0.39 -16.40
CA ASP A 24 15.86 1.06 -16.21
C ASP A 24 14.47 1.73 -16.23
N GLY A 25 13.64 1.37 -15.26
CA GLY A 25 12.29 1.91 -15.07
C GLY A 25 11.20 1.23 -15.88
N ILE A 26 11.53 0.51 -16.95
CA ILE A 26 10.60 -0.23 -17.79
C ILE A 26 11.11 -1.66 -17.97
N ASP A 27 10.31 -2.65 -17.59
CA ASP A 27 10.61 -4.06 -17.84
C ASP A 27 9.95 -4.51 -19.16
N TYR A 28 10.69 -4.40 -20.26
CA TYR A 28 10.21 -4.80 -21.58
C TYR A 28 9.88 -6.29 -21.67
N PHE A 29 10.63 -7.16 -21.03
CA PHE A 29 10.33 -8.59 -21.00
C PHE A 29 8.98 -8.87 -20.33
N ARG A 30 8.68 -8.13 -19.24
CA ARG A 30 7.40 -8.24 -18.56
C ARG A 30 6.26 -7.70 -19.41
N ILE A 31 6.48 -6.63 -20.18
CA ILE A 31 5.48 -6.07 -21.11
C ILE A 31 5.12 -7.11 -22.18
N PHE A 32 6.11 -7.66 -22.87
CA PHE A 32 5.88 -8.69 -23.89
C PHE A 32 5.21 -9.94 -23.31
N GLY A 33 5.68 -10.41 -22.16
CA GLY A 33 5.08 -11.55 -21.47
C GLY A 33 3.63 -11.31 -21.01
N ALA A 34 3.31 -10.11 -20.56
CA ALA A 34 1.94 -9.72 -20.18
C ALA A 34 1.05 -9.60 -21.41
N LEU A 35 1.56 -9.00 -22.50
CA LEU A 35 0.82 -8.87 -23.76
C LEU A 35 0.44 -10.24 -24.32
N ALA A 36 1.39 -11.18 -24.42
CA ALA A 36 1.15 -12.53 -24.88
C ALA A 36 0.09 -13.27 -24.04
N ARG A 37 0.15 -13.13 -22.70
CA ARG A 37 -0.84 -13.75 -21.79
C ARG A 37 -2.21 -13.11 -21.90
N ASN A 38 -2.29 -11.79 -22.00
CA ASN A 38 -3.56 -11.07 -22.11
C ASN A 38 -4.26 -11.39 -23.45
N VAL A 39 -3.49 -11.47 -24.55
CA VAL A 39 -4.02 -11.89 -25.85
C VAL A 39 -4.52 -13.33 -25.79
N LYS A 40 -3.74 -14.27 -25.22
CA LYS A 40 -4.16 -15.67 -25.08
C LYS A 40 -5.41 -15.84 -24.20
N ALA A 41 -5.56 -15.00 -23.18
CA ALA A 41 -6.69 -15.04 -22.25
C ALA A 41 -7.92 -14.26 -22.74
N GLY A 42 -7.83 -13.49 -23.83
CA GLY A 42 -8.89 -12.61 -24.33
C GLY A 42 -9.30 -11.52 -23.34
N SER A 43 -8.51 -11.30 -22.28
CA SER A 43 -8.83 -10.36 -21.19
C SER A 43 -7.57 -9.82 -20.52
N TYR A 44 -7.72 -8.71 -19.77
CA TYR A 44 -6.61 -8.12 -19.00
C TYR A 44 -6.33 -8.93 -17.73
N VAL A 45 -5.41 -9.90 -17.83
CA VAL A 45 -5.06 -10.81 -16.72
C VAL A 45 -3.84 -10.31 -15.94
N GLN A 46 -2.87 -9.66 -16.60
CA GLN A 46 -1.62 -9.27 -15.97
C GLN A 46 -1.22 -7.82 -16.28
N GLY A 47 -0.88 -7.07 -15.22
CA GLY A 47 -0.27 -5.76 -15.32
C GLY A 47 1.25 -5.83 -15.51
N PHE A 48 1.81 -4.77 -16.09
CA PHE A 48 3.24 -4.63 -16.38
C PHE A 48 3.89 -3.40 -15.75
N SER A 49 3.22 -2.74 -14.79
CA SER A 49 3.80 -1.58 -14.12
C SER A 49 4.98 -1.99 -13.25
N THR A 50 6.08 -1.26 -13.36
CA THR A 50 7.26 -1.40 -12.49
C THR A 50 7.08 -0.58 -11.22
N ILE A 51 7.91 -0.82 -10.20
CA ILE A 51 7.97 -0.01 -8.97
C ILE A 51 8.21 1.46 -9.33
N THR A 52 9.14 1.75 -10.24
CA THR A 52 9.46 3.12 -10.66
C THR A 52 8.29 3.79 -11.38
N MET A 53 7.52 3.07 -12.21
CA MET A 53 6.29 3.60 -12.83
C MET A 53 5.20 3.88 -11.80
N GLN A 54 5.08 3.05 -10.76
CA GLN A 54 4.14 3.29 -9.67
C GLN A 54 4.56 4.50 -8.84
N LEU A 55 5.86 4.65 -8.51
CA LEU A 55 6.40 5.82 -7.84
C LEU A 55 6.14 7.09 -8.65
N ALA A 56 6.43 7.07 -9.97
CA ALA A 56 6.16 8.19 -10.86
C ALA A 56 4.69 8.65 -10.81
N ARG A 57 3.75 7.72 -10.82
CA ARG A 57 2.32 8.02 -10.72
C ARG A 57 1.95 8.61 -9.35
N ASN A 58 2.54 8.10 -8.27
CA ASN A 58 2.21 8.56 -6.92
C ASN A 58 2.75 9.97 -6.66
N VAL A 59 3.99 10.25 -7.09
CA VAL A 59 4.66 11.56 -6.87
C VAL A 59 4.14 12.65 -7.82
N PHE A 60 3.80 12.30 -9.05
CA PHE A 60 3.36 13.26 -10.08
C PHE A 60 1.87 13.07 -10.41
N SER A 61 1.05 12.88 -9.40
CA SER A 61 -0.39 12.67 -9.54
C SER A 61 -1.14 13.84 -10.18
N ASP A 62 -0.62 15.05 -10.07
CA ASP A 62 -1.08 16.28 -10.73
C ASP A 62 -0.84 16.28 -12.24
N ARG A 63 0.23 15.64 -12.70
CA ARG A 63 0.64 15.58 -14.12
C ARG A 63 0.30 14.28 -14.82
N ILE A 64 0.07 13.22 -14.05
CA ILE A 64 -0.26 11.88 -14.54
C ILE A 64 -1.69 11.55 -14.13
N SER A 65 -2.64 11.70 -15.07
CA SER A 65 -4.07 11.39 -14.86
C SER A 65 -4.30 10.06 -14.16
N ARG A 66 -5.35 9.98 -13.32
CA ARG A 66 -5.78 8.72 -12.68
C ARG A 66 -6.50 7.77 -13.66
N GLU A 67 -6.94 8.26 -14.82
CA GLU A 67 -7.61 7.45 -15.82
C GLU A 67 -6.70 6.35 -16.40
N LYS A 68 -7.27 5.17 -16.63
CA LYS A 68 -6.54 4.02 -17.15
C LYS A 68 -6.37 4.10 -18.68
N THR A 69 -5.56 5.03 -19.16
CA THR A 69 -5.30 5.24 -20.59
C THR A 69 -3.89 4.82 -21.03
N LEU A 70 -3.71 4.56 -22.32
CA LEU A 70 -2.37 4.32 -22.90
C LEU A 70 -1.47 5.54 -22.76
N LEU A 71 -2.03 6.74 -22.96
CA LEU A 71 -1.29 8.00 -22.78
C LEU A 71 -0.72 8.15 -21.37
N ARG A 72 -1.52 7.80 -20.35
CA ARG A 72 -1.02 7.75 -18.98
C ARG A 72 0.16 6.79 -18.85
N LYS A 73 0.08 5.59 -19.44
CA LYS A 73 1.17 4.61 -19.40
C LYS A 73 2.45 5.11 -20.05
N LEU A 74 2.35 5.84 -21.15
CA LEU A 74 3.50 6.48 -21.78
C LEU A 74 4.11 7.58 -20.90
N LYS A 75 3.27 8.41 -20.24
CA LYS A 75 3.74 9.41 -19.27
C LYS A 75 4.44 8.75 -18.08
N GLU A 76 3.83 7.73 -17.45
CA GLU A 76 4.46 6.95 -16.37
C GLU A 76 5.83 6.40 -16.80
N ALA A 77 5.94 5.80 -17.98
CA ALA A 77 7.18 5.23 -18.49
C ALA A 77 8.26 6.30 -18.74
N ARG A 78 7.87 7.46 -19.30
CA ARG A 78 8.80 8.58 -19.54
C ARG A 78 9.36 9.13 -18.22
N VAL A 79 8.48 9.36 -17.24
CA VAL A 79 8.88 9.87 -15.92
C VAL A 79 9.70 8.82 -15.18
N ALA A 80 9.33 7.54 -15.22
CA ALA A 80 10.10 6.45 -14.62
C ALA A 80 11.54 6.41 -15.14
N ARG A 81 11.75 6.53 -16.45
CA ARG A 81 13.12 6.61 -17.02
C ARG A 81 13.89 7.85 -16.58
N ALA A 82 13.21 8.98 -16.38
CA ALA A 82 13.85 10.18 -15.86
C ALA A 82 14.28 10.02 -14.39
N ILE A 83 13.46 9.35 -13.57
CA ILE A 83 13.77 8.99 -12.18
C ILE A 83 15.01 8.08 -12.13
N GLU A 84 15.03 7.00 -12.92
CA GLU A 84 16.13 6.03 -12.96
C GLU A 84 17.48 6.63 -13.39
N ARG A 85 17.47 7.71 -14.17
CA ARG A 85 18.69 8.45 -14.54
C ARG A 85 19.28 9.28 -13.39
N ARG A 86 18.46 9.61 -12.39
CA ARG A 86 18.84 10.53 -11.30
C ARG A 86 19.05 9.85 -9.97
N TYR A 87 18.42 8.70 -9.76
CA TYR A 87 18.41 8.01 -8.47
C TYR A 87 18.83 6.56 -8.63
N SER A 88 19.57 6.05 -7.65
CA SER A 88 19.90 4.62 -7.57
C SER A 88 18.63 3.80 -7.31
N LYS A 89 18.67 2.52 -7.66
CA LYS A 89 17.60 1.56 -7.39
C LYS A 89 17.17 1.55 -5.92
N ASP A 90 18.15 1.56 -5.02
CA ASP A 90 17.88 1.59 -3.59
C ASP A 90 17.16 2.87 -3.15
N LYS A 91 17.53 4.02 -3.73
CA LYS A 91 16.84 5.28 -3.44
C LYS A 91 15.41 5.30 -4.00
N ILE A 92 15.20 4.74 -5.18
CA ILE A 92 13.86 4.59 -5.78
C ILE A 92 12.99 3.68 -4.91
N LEU A 93 13.53 2.54 -4.47
CA LEU A 93 12.81 1.62 -3.58
C LEU A 93 12.48 2.27 -2.24
N GLU A 94 13.42 3.00 -1.65
CA GLU A 94 13.20 3.76 -0.41
C GLU A 94 12.04 4.77 -0.56
N LEU A 95 12.07 5.58 -1.62
CA LEU A 95 11.02 6.56 -1.89
C LEU A 95 9.65 5.87 -2.08
N TYR A 96 9.62 4.76 -2.82
CA TYR A 96 8.40 3.98 -3.04
C TYR A 96 7.82 3.44 -1.74
N LEU A 97 8.66 2.80 -0.91
CA LEU A 97 8.24 2.20 0.36
C LEU A 97 7.77 3.24 1.38
N ASN A 98 8.24 4.48 1.28
CA ASN A 98 7.81 5.58 2.16
C ASN A 98 6.52 6.26 1.70
N GLN A 99 6.12 6.14 0.42
CA GLN A 99 4.99 6.88 -0.12
C GLN A 99 3.80 6.02 -0.55
N VAL A 100 4.00 4.71 -0.75
CA VAL A 100 2.95 3.87 -1.30
C VAL A 100 1.76 3.74 -0.34
N TYR A 101 0.55 3.86 -0.88
CA TYR A 101 -0.68 3.68 -0.11
C TYR A 101 -0.94 2.21 0.18
N LEU A 102 -1.17 1.89 1.43
CA LEU A 102 -1.36 0.53 1.96
C LEU A 102 -2.72 0.31 2.62
N GLY A 103 -3.67 1.21 2.35
CA GLY A 103 -5.02 1.13 2.90
C GLY A 103 -5.14 1.74 4.30
N ASN A 104 -6.39 1.93 4.74
CA ASN A 104 -6.68 2.47 6.07
C ASN A 104 -5.96 3.80 6.37
N GLY A 105 -5.82 4.68 5.37
CA GLY A 105 -5.09 5.95 5.49
C GLY A 105 -3.58 5.82 5.72
N ALA A 106 -2.99 4.62 5.56
CA ALA A 106 -1.56 4.41 5.76
C ALA A 106 -0.78 4.62 4.45
N TYR A 107 0.08 5.62 4.46
CA TYR A 107 1.06 5.88 3.42
C TYR A 107 2.45 5.51 3.94
N GLY A 108 3.15 4.67 3.19
CA GLY A 108 4.44 4.10 3.55
C GLY A 108 4.36 2.89 4.49
N VAL A 109 5.40 2.05 4.41
CA VAL A 109 5.44 0.76 5.14
C VAL A 109 5.56 0.93 6.65
N GLU A 110 6.20 1.99 7.14
CA GLU A 110 6.30 2.28 8.57
C GLU A 110 4.92 2.61 9.15
N THR A 111 4.20 3.56 8.52
CA THR A 111 2.84 3.93 8.96
C THR A 111 1.89 2.72 8.89
N ALA A 112 2.00 1.91 7.84
CA ALA A 112 1.19 0.70 7.70
C ALA A 112 1.53 -0.34 8.78
N SER A 113 2.82 -0.53 9.10
CA SER A 113 3.26 -1.42 10.18
C SER A 113 2.67 -0.99 11.53
N GLN A 114 2.79 0.29 11.87
CA GLN A 114 2.21 0.83 13.10
C GLN A 114 0.69 0.64 13.15
N ARG A 115 -0.03 0.97 12.07
CA ARG A 115 -1.49 0.87 12.03
C ARG A 115 -2.02 -0.56 12.08
N TYR A 116 -1.37 -1.49 11.38
CA TYR A 116 -1.85 -2.87 11.31
C TYR A 116 -1.31 -3.73 12.44
N PHE A 117 -0.05 -3.53 12.85
CA PHE A 117 0.64 -4.43 13.78
C PHE A 117 1.09 -3.75 15.08
N GLY A 118 0.95 -2.42 15.22
CA GLY A 118 1.31 -1.68 16.44
C GLY A 118 2.81 -1.63 16.72
N LYS A 119 3.65 -1.83 15.70
CA LYS A 119 5.11 -1.87 15.83
C LYS A 119 5.83 -1.27 14.64
N SER A 120 7.10 -0.92 14.82
CA SER A 120 7.95 -0.44 13.74
C SER A 120 8.08 -1.48 12.63
N VAL A 121 8.25 -1.02 11.40
CA VAL A 121 8.56 -1.89 10.26
C VAL A 121 9.86 -2.70 10.46
N ARG A 122 10.74 -2.24 11.35
CA ARG A 122 11.97 -2.95 11.73
C ARG A 122 11.70 -4.30 12.40
N ASP A 123 10.56 -4.42 13.07
CA ASP A 123 10.21 -5.56 13.93
C ASP A 123 9.15 -6.47 13.31
N VAL A 124 8.74 -6.19 12.06
CA VAL A 124 7.74 -7.02 11.38
C VAL A 124 8.32 -8.39 11.02
N THR A 125 7.52 -9.41 11.22
CA THR A 125 7.84 -10.79 10.82
C THR A 125 7.73 -10.97 9.30
N VAL A 126 8.23 -12.09 8.79
CA VAL A 126 8.07 -12.49 7.37
C VAL A 126 6.58 -12.58 6.99
N ALA A 127 5.73 -13.09 7.89
CA ALA A 127 4.29 -13.17 7.65
C ALA A 127 3.65 -11.78 7.50
N GLU A 128 4.01 -10.84 8.38
CA GLU A 128 3.51 -9.46 8.35
C GLU A 128 4.04 -8.67 7.14
N ALA A 129 5.32 -8.85 6.80
CA ALA A 129 5.90 -8.29 5.57
C ALA A 129 5.14 -8.75 4.32
N ALA A 130 4.73 -10.02 4.28
CA ALA A 130 3.93 -10.56 3.20
C ALA A 130 2.50 -9.98 3.17
N VAL A 131 1.92 -9.61 4.32
CA VAL A 131 0.65 -8.86 4.37
C VAL A 131 0.85 -7.47 3.76
N LEU A 132 1.86 -6.71 4.21
CA LEU A 132 2.14 -5.38 3.68
C LEU A 132 2.35 -5.40 2.15
N ALA A 133 3.16 -6.32 1.64
CA ALA A 133 3.35 -6.48 0.19
C ALA A 133 2.07 -6.94 -0.53
N GLY A 134 1.23 -7.70 0.15
CA GLY A 134 -0.07 -8.15 -0.37
C GLY A 134 -1.05 -7.00 -0.60
N LEU A 135 -1.02 -5.97 0.25
CA LEU A 135 -1.87 -4.79 0.17
C LEU A 135 -1.63 -3.96 -1.09
N LEU A 136 -0.41 -3.95 -1.63
CA LEU A 136 -0.05 -3.16 -2.82
C LEU A 136 -0.93 -3.46 -4.04
N LYS A 137 -1.41 -4.69 -4.17
CA LYS A 137 -2.30 -5.10 -5.27
C LYS A 137 -3.69 -4.45 -5.22
N GLY A 138 -4.14 -4.09 -4.03
CA GLY A 138 -5.45 -3.49 -3.81
C GLY A 138 -5.69 -3.27 -2.33
N PRO A 139 -5.23 -2.13 -1.79
CA PRO A 139 -5.22 -1.87 -0.35
C PRO A 139 -6.59 -2.05 0.32
N GLU A 140 -7.64 -1.55 -0.31
CA GLU A 140 -9.00 -1.68 0.25
C GLU A 140 -9.56 -3.09 0.11
N ARG A 141 -9.22 -3.80 -0.99
CA ARG A 141 -9.69 -5.16 -1.24
C ARG A 141 -9.10 -6.20 -0.30
N TYR A 142 -7.84 -5.99 0.09
CA TYR A 142 -7.07 -6.90 0.93
C TYR A 142 -6.84 -6.35 2.34
N ASN A 143 -7.60 -5.32 2.74
CA ASN A 143 -7.52 -4.72 4.06
C ASN A 143 -7.76 -5.78 5.14
N PRO A 144 -6.76 -6.10 6.00
CA PRO A 144 -6.87 -7.20 6.95
C PRO A 144 -7.89 -6.93 8.07
N ARG A 145 -8.21 -5.66 8.36
CA ARG A 145 -9.22 -5.30 9.35
C ARG A 145 -10.66 -5.49 8.84
N ARG A 146 -10.85 -5.46 7.52
CA ARG A 146 -12.19 -5.58 6.90
C ARG A 146 -12.40 -6.95 6.27
N PHE A 147 -11.35 -7.58 5.74
CA PHE A 147 -11.40 -8.79 4.94
C PHE A 147 -10.24 -9.74 5.31
N ALA A 148 -10.22 -10.24 6.56
CA ALA A 148 -9.15 -11.06 7.12
C ALA A 148 -8.82 -12.26 6.21
N ASP A 149 -9.82 -13.01 5.76
CA ASP A 149 -9.60 -14.19 4.90
C ASP A 149 -8.93 -13.84 3.57
N ARG A 150 -9.35 -12.74 2.94
CA ARG A 150 -8.71 -12.27 1.69
C ARG A 150 -7.28 -11.82 1.92
N ALA A 151 -7.02 -11.18 3.05
CA ALA A 151 -5.68 -10.77 3.44
C ALA A 151 -4.78 -11.99 3.67
N ILE A 152 -5.26 -13.01 4.38
CA ILE A 152 -4.54 -14.28 4.61
C ILE A 152 -4.25 -15.00 3.29
N GLN A 153 -5.23 -15.15 2.41
CA GLN A 153 -5.03 -15.77 1.09
C GLN A 153 -3.99 -15.00 0.27
N ARG A 154 -4.05 -13.67 0.31
CA ARG A 154 -3.11 -12.82 -0.42
C ARG A 154 -1.71 -12.89 0.20
N ARG A 155 -1.59 -12.86 1.53
CA ARG A 155 -0.35 -13.11 2.27
C ARG A 155 0.30 -14.43 1.84
N ASN A 156 -0.47 -15.50 1.84
CA ASN A 156 0.03 -16.83 1.48
C ASN A 156 0.50 -16.89 0.01
N THR A 157 -0.16 -16.15 -0.89
CA THR A 157 0.31 -15.97 -2.27
C THR A 157 1.67 -15.25 -2.32
N VAL A 158 1.86 -14.19 -1.52
CA VAL A 158 3.13 -13.46 -1.45
C VAL A 158 4.23 -14.34 -0.88
N LEU A 159 3.96 -15.07 0.22
CA LEU A 159 4.92 -16.01 0.80
C LEU A 159 5.38 -17.07 -0.20
N GLU A 160 4.47 -17.57 -1.02
CA GLU A 160 4.81 -18.51 -2.08
C GLU A 160 5.69 -17.87 -3.18
N LEU A 161 5.43 -16.61 -3.53
CA LEU A 161 6.29 -15.87 -4.46
C LEU A 161 7.69 -15.64 -3.87
N MET A 162 7.78 -15.29 -2.59
CA MET A 162 9.06 -15.13 -1.87
C MET A 162 9.86 -16.43 -1.85
N ARG A 163 9.21 -17.55 -1.54
CA ARG A 163 9.80 -18.88 -1.56
C ARG A 163 10.34 -19.24 -2.96
N ARG A 164 9.52 -19.10 -4.00
CA ARG A 164 9.93 -19.36 -5.39
C ARG A 164 11.00 -18.38 -5.89
N GLY A 165 11.06 -17.21 -5.31
CA GLY A 165 12.08 -16.19 -5.59
C GLY A 165 13.39 -16.40 -4.83
N GLY A 166 13.46 -17.40 -3.90
CA GLY A 166 14.63 -17.66 -3.09
C GLY A 166 14.88 -16.67 -1.96
N ALA A 167 13.87 -15.83 -1.61
CA ALA A 167 13.97 -14.85 -0.53
C ALA A 167 13.75 -15.47 0.85
N ILE A 168 13.02 -16.58 0.92
CA ILE A 168 12.78 -17.36 2.13
C ILE A 168 12.89 -18.86 1.84
N SER A 169 13.19 -19.65 2.86
CA SER A 169 13.25 -21.11 2.77
C SER A 169 11.85 -21.74 2.66
N ASN A 170 11.79 -23.03 2.37
CA ASN A 170 10.52 -23.78 2.42
C ASN A 170 9.95 -23.82 3.85
N GLU A 171 10.82 -23.97 4.83
CA GLU A 171 10.49 -24.00 6.24
C GLU A 171 9.92 -22.66 6.71
N ASP A 172 10.62 -21.55 6.43
CA ASP A 172 10.15 -20.20 6.75
C ASP A 172 8.79 -19.90 6.12
N ALA A 173 8.60 -20.32 4.86
CA ALA A 173 7.32 -20.12 4.17
C ALA A 173 6.19 -20.89 4.85
N SER A 174 6.45 -22.11 5.31
CA SER A 174 5.47 -22.95 6.01
C SER A 174 5.12 -22.38 7.38
N LEU A 175 6.12 -21.98 8.16
CA LEU A 175 5.93 -21.31 9.45
C LEU A 175 5.16 -19.99 9.31
N ALA A 176 5.55 -19.15 8.34
CA ALA A 176 4.88 -17.88 8.10
C ALA A 176 3.41 -18.04 7.63
N LYS A 177 3.08 -19.10 6.89
CA LYS A 177 1.69 -19.41 6.50
C LYS A 177 0.86 -19.90 7.69
N ALA A 178 1.45 -20.67 8.59
CA ALA A 178 0.79 -21.15 9.81
C ALA A 178 0.61 -20.04 10.86
N TYR A 179 1.39 -18.96 10.78
CA TYR A 179 1.31 -17.87 11.72
C TYR A 179 -0.05 -17.15 11.64
N PRO A 180 -0.77 -16.98 12.77
CA PRO A 180 -2.06 -16.32 12.75
C PRO A 180 -1.91 -14.85 12.34
N LEU A 181 -2.91 -14.31 11.65
CA LEU A 181 -2.97 -12.88 11.37
C LEU A 181 -3.35 -12.14 12.65
N GLN A 182 -2.36 -11.59 13.32
CA GLN A 182 -2.55 -10.76 14.52
C GLN A 182 -2.48 -9.29 14.12
N LEU A 183 -3.55 -8.57 14.38
CA LEU A 183 -3.60 -7.12 14.17
C LEU A 183 -3.53 -6.45 15.54
N ALA A 184 -2.82 -5.34 15.59
CA ALA A 184 -2.87 -4.47 16.77
C ALA A 184 -4.32 -4.14 17.07
N GLU A 185 -4.65 -4.07 18.34
CA GLU A 185 -5.90 -3.48 18.76
C GLU A 185 -6.04 -2.13 18.06
N ARG A 186 -7.24 -1.83 17.58
CA ARG A 186 -7.49 -0.48 17.10
C ARG A 186 -7.25 0.38 18.32
N ALA A 187 -6.12 1.10 18.32
CA ALA A 187 -5.96 2.11 19.34
C ALA A 187 -7.25 2.92 19.28
N GLU A 188 -7.96 2.99 20.38
CA GLU A 188 -9.06 3.95 20.55
C GLU A 188 -8.50 5.38 20.50
N SER A 189 -7.26 5.47 20.13
CA SER A 189 -6.45 6.64 20.17
C SER A 189 -6.26 7.22 18.81
N GLY A 190 -6.64 8.41 18.73
CA GLY A 190 -5.96 9.40 17.95
C GLY A 190 -6.49 9.69 16.57
N ASP A 191 -7.38 8.95 15.99
CA ASP A 191 -8.27 9.51 15.00
C ASP A 191 -9.46 10.14 15.73
N VAL A 192 -9.14 11.22 16.45
CA VAL A 192 -10.18 12.13 16.93
C VAL A 192 -11.02 12.51 15.74
N ALA A 193 -12.30 12.12 15.74
CA ALA A 193 -13.21 12.41 14.65
C ALA A 193 -12.78 11.88 13.27
N PRO A 194 -12.63 10.56 13.05
CA PRO A 194 -12.06 10.02 11.82
C PRO A 194 -12.85 10.43 10.57
N TYR A 195 -14.16 10.58 10.65
CA TYR A 195 -15.01 11.05 9.56
C TYR A 195 -14.77 12.53 9.26
N PHE A 196 -14.61 13.36 10.28
CA PHE A 196 -14.31 14.77 10.14
C PHE A 196 -12.91 14.98 9.54
N VAL A 197 -11.91 14.28 10.06
CA VAL A 197 -10.53 14.34 9.55
C VAL A 197 -10.48 13.90 8.08
N GLU A 198 -11.20 12.84 7.70
CA GLU A 198 -11.25 12.38 6.32
C GLU A 198 -11.99 13.39 5.41
N TRP A 199 -13.02 14.04 5.92
CA TRP A 199 -13.70 15.12 5.19
C TRP A 199 -12.77 16.32 4.96
N VAL A 200 -12.10 16.78 6.02
CA VAL A 200 -11.11 17.88 5.94
C VAL A 200 -9.97 17.50 4.98
N ARG A 201 -9.48 16.28 5.04
CA ARG A 201 -8.43 15.79 4.13
C ARG A 201 -8.86 15.89 2.66
N LYS A 202 -10.09 15.48 2.34
CA LYS A 202 -10.62 15.57 0.97
C LYS A 202 -10.73 17.00 0.48
N GLU A 203 -11.25 17.87 1.33
CA GLU A 203 -11.38 19.30 1.03
C GLU A 203 -10.00 19.93 0.76
N LEU A 204 -9.02 19.63 1.60
CA LEU A 204 -7.67 20.11 1.43
C LEU A 204 -6.96 19.50 0.23
N GLU A 205 -7.25 18.24 -0.12
CA GLU A 205 -6.67 17.58 -1.30
C GLU A 205 -7.12 18.27 -2.60
N GLU A 206 -8.35 18.77 -2.66
CA GLU A 206 -8.84 19.56 -3.79
C GLU A 206 -8.09 20.88 -3.94
N HIS A 207 -7.70 21.53 -2.83
CA HIS A 207 -7.03 22.83 -2.84
C HIS A 207 -5.51 22.74 -2.95
N PHE A 208 -4.88 21.76 -2.31
CA PHE A 208 -3.42 21.65 -2.17
C PHE A 208 -2.82 20.50 -2.97
N GLY A 209 -3.62 19.52 -3.41
CA GLY A 209 -3.13 18.35 -4.14
C GLY A 209 -2.04 17.60 -3.39
N ALA A 210 -0.96 17.28 -4.09
CA ALA A 210 0.18 16.54 -3.51
C ALA A 210 0.91 17.32 -2.39
N ARG A 211 0.85 18.65 -2.40
CA ARG A 211 1.46 19.52 -1.38
C ARG A 211 0.95 19.25 0.03
N LEU A 212 -0.31 18.78 0.16
CA LEU A 212 -0.89 18.38 1.43
C LEU A 212 -0.04 17.33 2.17
N TYR A 213 0.66 16.47 1.43
CA TYR A 213 1.43 15.34 1.97
C TYR A 213 2.94 15.62 2.05
N ASP A 214 3.44 16.58 1.28
CA ASP A 214 4.87 16.82 1.13
C ASP A 214 5.39 18.03 1.95
N GLU A 215 4.53 18.98 2.27
CA GLU A 215 4.94 20.25 2.88
C GLU A 215 4.79 20.28 4.42
N GLY A 216 4.31 19.20 5.05
CA GLY A 216 4.14 19.14 6.50
C GLY A 216 3.17 20.18 7.05
N LEU A 217 2.08 20.44 6.32
CA LEU A 217 1.07 21.45 6.66
C LEU A 217 0.44 21.18 8.02
N LYS A 218 0.30 22.21 8.84
CA LYS A 218 -0.48 22.18 10.08
C LYS A 218 -1.87 22.74 9.80
N VAL A 219 -2.89 21.94 9.98
CA VAL A 219 -4.28 22.31 9.74
C VAL A 219 -4.96 22.56 11.08
N TYR A 220 -5.44 23.79 11.29
CA TYR A 220 -6.22 24.16 12.47
C TYR A 220 -7.70 24.14 12.09
N THR A 221 -8.50 23.50 12.92
CA THR A 221 -9.96 23.38 12.71
C THR A 221 -10.72 23.90 13.91
N THR A 222 -12.02 24.12 13.77
CA THR A 222 -12.94 24.48 14.85
C THR A 222 -13.60 23.28 15.50
N LEU A 223 -13.06 22.07 15.28
CA LEU A 223 -13.61 20.85 15.86
C LEU A 223 -13.53 20.89 17.39
N ASP A 224 -14.68 20.74 18.03
CA ASP A 224 -14.75 20.43 19.46
C ASP A 224 -14.67 18.91 19.65
N VAL A 225 -13.54 18.47 20.21
CA VAL A 225 -13.22 17.05 20.36
C VAL A 225 -14.17 16.35 21.31
N ASP A 226 -14.60 17.02 22.39
CA ASP A 226 -15.46 16.43 23.41
C ASP A 226 -16.89 16.25 22.87
N MET A 227 -17.40 17.25 22.16
CA MET A 227 -18.71 17.16 21.48
C MET A 227 -18.71 16.08 20.40
N GLN A 228 -17.65 16.00 19.60
CA GLN A 228 -17.51 14.99 18.56
C GLN A 228 -17.48 13.56 19.15
N THR A 229 -16.69 13.36 20.20
CA THR A 229 -16.61 12.08 20.89
C THR A 229 -17.94 11.67 21.48
N ALA A 230 -18.69 12.61 22.09
CA ALA A 230 -20.03 12.35 22.60
C ALA A 230 -21.01 11.96 21.48
N ALA A 231 -20.96 12.63 20.33
CA ALA A 231 -21.80 12.33 19.17
C ALA A 231 -21.48 10.94 18.58
N GLU A 232 -20.21 10.58 18.45
CA GLU A 232 -19.80 9.26 17.95
C GLU A 232 -20.26 8.13 18.88
N ARG A 233 -20.10 8.28 20.19
CA ARG A 233 -20.60 7.31 21.18
C ARG A 233 -22.13 7.13 21.09
N ALA A 234 -22.86 8.22 20.94
CA ALA A 234 -24.31 8.17 20.80
C ALA A 234 -24.73 7.41 19.53
N LEU A 235 -24.05 7.62 18.41
CA LEU A 235 -24.28 6.89 17.15
C LEU A 235 -23.95 5.40 17.27
N GLU A 236 -22.85 5.03 17.95
CA GLU A 236 -22.48 3.64 18.17
C GLU A 236 -23.52 2.92 19.06
N GLN A 237 -24.00 3.57 20.10
CA GLN A 237 -25.07 3.05 20.95
C GLN A 237 -26.37 2.84 20.15
N LEU A 238 -26.77 3.80 19.33
CA LEU A 238 -27.95 3.68 18.48
C LEU A 238 -27.79 2.55 17.47
N ALA A 239 -26.64 2.44 16.81
CA ALA A 239 -26.33 1.38 15.86
C ALA A 239 -26.34 -0.01 16.51
N SER A 240 -25.88 -0.12 17.75
CA SER A 240 -25.94 -1.37 18.52
C SER A 240 -27.38 -1.77 18.82
N LEU A 241 -28.22 -0.81 19.23
CA LEU A 241 -29.65 -1.05 19.49
C LEU A 241 -30.40 -1.50 18.25
N LEU A 242 -30.10 -0.90 17.09
CA LEU A 242 -30.74 -1.28 15.81
C LEU A 242 -30.35 -2.69 15.35
N ARG A 243 -29.16 -3.20 15.69
CA ARG A 243 -28.77 -4.59 15.40
C ARG A 243 -29.51 -5.63 16.25
N TYR A 244 -30.09 -5.24 17.36
CA TYR A 244 -30.91 -6.13 18.21
C TYR A 244 -32.39 -6.13 17.82
N VAL A 245 -32.82 -5.19 16.98
CA VAL A 245 -34.25 -5.01 16.62
C VAL A 245 -34.54 -5.52 15.19
N LEU A 246 -33.50 -5.73 14.38
CA LEU A 246 -33.56 -6.31 13.03
C LEU A 246 -32.98 -7.73 13.01
#